data_a53687ceddaeb40643826ad0a07d9130
#
_entry.id   a53687ceddaeb40643826ad0a07d9130
#
_cell.length_a   1.000
_cell.length_b   1.000
_cell.length_c   1.000
_cell.angle_alpha   90.00
_cell.angle_beta   90.00
_cell.angle_gamma   90.00
#
_symmetry.space_group_name_H-M   'P 1'
#
loop_
_entity.id
_entity.type
_entity.pdbx_description
1 polymer ?
#
loop_
_entity_poly.entity_id
_entity_poly.type
_entity_poly.pdbx_seq_one_letter_code
_entity_poly.pdbx_strand_id
1 'polypeptide(L)'
;MAETPAVRRKKPSQERARETRERILDSAAQLFAEYGIAETSTNRIAAHAHMSIGSLYRYFDDKAAIVEILRGRLLTELEECFTEAVLGSLGLPLRESVAGSLRAIMRALTERQRLVRALAAEATVACIGFGGLERRLLLLTRAYLLQQLGPRPDDELDTRAFVMVNAGLAASLRIALQPPQGLDPDRLIDETANMFADWLSAGA
;
A
#
# COMPACT_ATOMS: atom_id res chain seq x y z
N MET A 1 6.33 49.94 11.87
CA MET A 1 5.15 49.17 12.29
C MET A 1 5.03 48.00 11.31
N ALA A 2 5.38 46.83 11.75
CA ALA A 2 5.33 45.62 10.90
C ALA A 2 3.99 44.90 11.17
N GLU A 3 3.15 44.77 10.16
CA GLU A 3 1.92 44.00 10.22
C GLU A 3 2.25 42.49 10.28
N THR A 4 1.81 41.86 11.36
CA THR A 4 1.89 40.42 11.56
C THR A 4 0.88 39.73 10.63
N PRO A 5 1.26 38.76 9.79
CA PRO A 5 0.32 38.05 8.93
C PRO A 5 -0.68 37.25 9.76
N ALA A 6 -1.97 37.54 9.57
CA ALA A 6 -3.08 36.85 10.23
C ALA A 6 -3.06 35.35 9.86
N VAL A 7 -2.78 34.47 10.82
CA VAL A 7 -2.95 33.02 10.72
C VAL A 7 -4.41 32.72 10.42
N ARG A 8 -4.70 32.29 9.20
CA ARG A 8 -6.04 31.92 8.73
C ARG A 8 -6.53 30.69 9.52
N ARG A 9 -7.25 30.90 10.63
CA ARG A 9 -7.88 29.86 11.43
C ARG A 9 -8.82 29.06 10.54
N LYS A 10 -8.51 27.77 10.27
CA LYS A 10 -9.43 26.82 9.63
C LYS A 10 -10.75 26.83 10.40
N LYS A 11 -11.87 27.01 9.66
CA LYS A 11 -13.20 27.13 10.27
C LYS A 11 -13.51 25.88 11.12
N PRO A 12 -13.94 26.00 12.38
CA PRO A 12 -14.20 24.86 13.29
C PRO A 12 -15.17 23.80 12.73
N SER A 13 -16.05 24.18 11.77
CA SER A 13 -16.96 23.26 11.09
C SER A 13 -16.25 22.29 10.13
N GLN A 14 -15.18 22.71 9.44
CA GLN A 14 -14.43 21.84 8.53
C GLN A 14 -13.58 20.81 9.27
N GLU A 15 -13.05 21.18 10.43
CA GLU A 15 -12.26 20.27 11.26
C GLU A 15 -13.14 19.17 11.85
N ARG A 16 -14.29 19.52 12.41
CA ARG A 16 -15.29 18.57 12.92
C ARG A 16 -15.82 17.63 11.81
N ALA A 17 -16.01 18.16 10.60
CA ALA A 17 -16.43 17.35 9.47
C ALA A 17 -15.35 16.34 9.07
N ARG A 18 -14.08 16.74 9.08
CA ARG A 18 -12.93 15.85 8.84
C ARG A 18 -12.83 14.77 9.91
N GLU A 19 -12.88 15.14 11.18
CA GLU A 19 -12.85 14.19 12.30
C GLU A 19 -13.99 13.16 12.21
N THR A 20 -15.20 13.65 11.86
CA THR A 20 -16.35 12.76 11.68
C THR A 20 -16.14 11.78 10.52
N ARG A 21 -15.58 12.27 9.40
CA ARG A 21 -15.27 11.43 8.24
C ARG A 21 -14.22 10.36 8.59
N GLU A 22 -13.17 10.73 9.33
CA GLU A 22 -12.15 9.78 9.79
C GLU A 22 -12.76 8.72 10.70
N ARG A 23 -13.59 9.11 11.68
CA ARG A 23 -14.28 8.16 12.56
C ARG A 23 -15.13 7.14 11.80
N ILE A 24 -15.79 7.55 10.71
CA ILE A 24 -16.55 6.60 9.86
C ILE A 24 -15.59 5.63 9.18
N LEU A 25 -14.47 6.12 8.61
CA LEU A 25 -13.48 5.29 7.93
C LEU A 25 -12.80 4.31 8.88
N ASP A 26 -12.44 4.73 10.09
CA ASP A 26 -11.85 3.86 11.11
C ASP A 26 -12.82 2.78 11.56
N SER A 27 -14.10 3.16 11.77
CA SER A 27 -15.16 2.20 12.10
C SER A 27 -15.39 1.18 10.99
N ALA A 28 -15.39 1.64 9.74
CA ALA A 28 -15.52 0.75 8.58
C ALA A 28 -14.33 -0.20 8.45
N ALA A 29 -13.10 0.31 8.60
CA ALA A 29 -11.88 -0.49 8.52
C ALA A 29 -11.86 -1.61 9.57
N GLN A 30 -12.28 -1.31 10.82
CA GLN A 30 -12.39 -2.31 11.88
C GLN A 30 -13.42 -3.38 11.55
N LEU A 31 -14.61 -2.97 11.11
CA LEU A 31 -15.69 -3.91 10.78
C LEU A 31 -15.35 -4.75 9.54
N PHE A 32 -14.72 -4.16 8.53
CA PHE A 32 -14.26 -4.91 7.36
C PHE A 32 -13.18 -5.93 7.72
N ALA A 33 -12.26 -5.56 8.61
CA ALA A 33 -11.22 -6.47 9.10
C ALA A 33 -11.79 -7.64 9.92
N GLU A 34 -12.88 -7.42 10.65
CA GLU A 34 -13.49 -8.42 11.53
C GLU A 34 -14.50 -9.32 10.79
N TYR A 35 -15.38 -8.74 9.98
CA TYR A 35 -16.52 -9.44 9.38
C TYR A 35 -16.44 -9.55 7.86
N GLY A 36 -15.49 -8.88 7.21
CA GLY A 36 -15.45 -8.74 5.77
C GLY A 36 -16.37 -7.62 5.25
N ILE A 37 -16.15 -7.22 3.99
CA ILE A 37 -16.91 -6.14 3.35
C ILE A 37 -18.35 -6.57 3.04
N ALA A 38 -18.54 -7.81 2.55
CA ALA A 38 -19.86 -8.32 2.19
C ALA A 38 -20.81 -8.27 3.38
N GLU A 39 -20.39 -8.75 4.54
CA GLU A 39 -21.18 -8.88 5.76
C GLU A 39 -21.33 -7.57 6.57
N THR A 40 -20.69 -6.49 6.11
CA THR A 40 -20.73 -5.20 6.78
C THR A 40 -21.67 -4.24 6.05
N SER A 41 -22.76 -3.82 6.72
CA SER A 41 -23.72 -2.83 6.21
C SER A 41 -23.33 -1.40 6.65
N THR A 42 -23.80 -0.39 5.90
CA THR A 42 -23.67 1.03 6.29
C THR A 42 -24.35 1.34 7.62
N ASN A 43 -25.47 0.67 7.94
CA ASN A 43 -26.11 0.78 9.25
C ASN A 43 -25.19 0.32 10.39
N ARG A 44 -24.49 -0.79 10.20
CA ARG A 44 -23.51 -1.30 11.17
C ARG A 44 -22.35 -0.35 11.34
N ILE A 45 -21.85 0.24 10.24
CA ILE A 45 -20.77 1.25 10.30
C ILE A 45 -21.25 2.49 11.06
N ALA A 46 -22.44 3.02 10.78
CA ALA A 46 -23.01 4.18 11.47
C ALA A 46 -23.17 3.92 12.97
N ALA A 47 -23.71 2.77 13.34
CA ALA A 47 -23.85 2.36 14.75
C ALA A 47 -22.49 2.28 15.47
N HIS A 48 -21.49 1.65 14.84
CA HIS A 48 -20.14 1.53 15.39
C HIS A 48 -19.45 2.90 15.52
N ALA A 49 -19.69 3.82 14.56
CA ALA A 49 -19.19 5.19 14.59
C ALA A 49 -19.99 6.12 15.54
N HIS A 50 -20.96 5.59 16.28
CA HIS A 50 -21.84 6.32 17.18
C HIS A 50 -22.59 7.47 16.52
N MET A 51 -23.19 7.23 15.34
CA MET A 51 -23.98 8.22 14.62
C MET A 51 -25.22 7.62 13.94
N SER A 52 -26.13 8.50 13.49
CA SER A 52 -27.27 8.08 12.70
C SER A 52 -26.86 7.70 11.28
N ILE A 53 -27.59 6.79 10.64
CA ILE A 53 -27.37 6.43 9.24
C ILE A 53 -27.52 7.64 8.31
N GLY A 54 -28.45 8.56 8.57
CA GLY A 54 -28.58 9.80 7.82
C GLY A 54 -27.35 10.72 7.95
N SER A 55 -26.65 10.67 9.09
CA SER A 55 -25.39 11.38 9.25
C SER A 55 -24.28 10.76 8.42
N LEU A 56 -24.18 9.43 8.31
CA LEU A 56 -23.21 8.73 7.50
C LEU A 56 -23.38 9.10 6.01
N TYR A 57 -24.62 9.07 5.48
CA TYR A 57 -24.92 9.38 4.09
C TYR A 57 -24.64 10.85 3.69
N ARG A 58 -24.41 11.73 4.65
CA ARG A 58 -23.92 13.10 4.38
C ARG A 58 -22.43 13.14 4.02
N TYR A 59 -21.67 12.09 4.33
CA TYR A 59 -20.21 11.99 4.10
C TYR A 59 -19.85 11.00 3.00
N PHE A 60 -20.66 9.96 2.81
CA PHE A 60 -20.41 8.87 1.85
C PHE A 60 -21.71 8.46 1.19
N ASP A 61 -21.71 8.42 -0.13
CA ASP A 61 -22.89 8.06 -0.91
C ASP A 61 -23.32 6.60 -0.69
N ASP A 62 -22.33 5.72 -0.55
CA ASP A 62 -22.55 4.29 -0.33
C ASP A 62 -21.34 3.62 0.36
N LYS A 63 -21.44 2.30 0.56
CA LYS A 63 -20.36 1.47 1.10
C LYS A 63 -19.16 1.41 0.16
N ALA A 64 -19.38 1.43 -1.16
CA ALA A 64 -18.32 1.32 -2.15
C ALA A 64 -17.40 2.55 -2.09
N ALA A 65 -17.93 3.75 -1.87
CA ALA A 65 -17.15 4.97 -1.66
C ALA A 65 -16.21 4.86 -0.45
N ILE A 66 -16.67 4.22 0.64
CA ILE A 66 -15.84 3.97 1.83
C ILE A 66 -14.72 2.97 1.50
N VAL A 67 -15.05 1.88 0.81
CA VAL A 67 -14.08 0.86 0.38
C VAL A 67 -12.99 1.46 -0.50
N GLU A 68 -13.36 2.29 -1.49
CA GLU A 68 -12.40 2.95 -2.39
C GLU A 68 -11.43 3.86 -1.65
N ILE A 69 -11.92 4.60 -0.66
CA ILE A 69 -11.04 5.48 0.14
C ILE A 69 -10.08 4.66 1.00
N LEU A 70 -10.55 3.58 1.64
CA LEU A 70 -9.69 2.71 2.43
C LEU A 70 -8.66 1.99 1.57
N ARG A 71 -9.06 1.55 0.35
CA ARG A 71 -8.13 1.01 -0.64
C ARG A 71 -7.06 2.03 -1.05
N GLY A 72 -7.48 3.26 -1.38
CA GLY A 72 -6.57 4.34 -1.74
C GLY A 72 -5.55 4.64 -0.63
N ARG A 73 -5.99 4.65 0.64
CA ARG A 73 -5.08 4.83 1.78
C ARG A 73 -4.05 3.71 1.89
N LEU A 74 -4.48 2.47 1.76
CA LEU A 74 -3.57 1.33 1.78
C LEU A 74 -2.54 1.41 0.66
N LEU A 75 -2.96 1.77 -0.56
CA LEU A 75 -2.06 1.92 -1.69
C LEU A 75 -1.04 3.06 -1.47
N THR A 76 -1.47 4.17 -0.89
CA THR A 76 -0.57 5.29 -0.53
C THR A 76 0.45 4.86 0.51
N GLU A 77 0.04 4.14 1.56
CA GLU A 77 0.96 3.62 2.58
C GLU A 77 1.99 2.66 2.00
N LEU A 78 1.57 1.76 1.12
CA LEU A 78 2.49 0.84 0.43
C LEU A 78 3.49 1.58 -0.45
N GLU A 79 3.04 2.64 -1.13
CA GLU A 79 3.90 3.51 -1.94
C GLU A 79 4.94 4.23 -1.08
N GLU A 80 4.53 4.80 0.04
CA GLU A 80 5.41 5.50 0.98
C GLU A 80 6.45 4.52 1.56
N CYS A 81 6.02 3.36 2.08
CA CYS A 81 6.91 2.33 2.59
C CYS A 81 7.95 1.87 1.56
N PHE A 82 7.52 1.64 0.32
CA PHE A 82 8.43 1.24 -0.75
C PHE A 82 9.42 2.35 -1.11
N THR A 83 8.93 3.58 -1.22
CA THR A 83 9.78 4.75 -1.52
C THR A 83 10.86 4.93 -0.47
N GLU A 84 10.49 4.89 0.81
CA GLU A 84 11.42 4.98 1.92
C GLU A 84 12.45 3.84 1.91
N ALA A 85 12.01 2.61 1.63
CA ALA A 85 12.90 1.45 1.56
C ALA A 85 13.92 1.57 0.40
N VAL A 86 13.48 2.00 -0.79
CA VAL A 86 14.36 2.19 -1.95
C VAL A 86 15.35 3.33 -1.69
N LEU A 87 14.89 4.48 -1.18
CA LEU A 87 15.77 5.62 -0.89
C LEU A 87 16.75 5.30 0.24
N GLY A 88 16.30 4.61 1.29
CA GLY A 88 17.15 4.20 2.41
C GLY A 88 18.16 3.11 2.07
N SER A 89 18.00 2.45 0.94
CA SER A 89 18.90 1.39 0.46
C SER A 89 19.95 1.88 -0.56
N LEU A 90 19.95 3.17 -0.89
CA LEU A 90 20.95 3.73 -1.80
C LEU A 90 22.37 3.49 -1.27
N GLY A 91 23.20 2.85 -2.09
CA GLY A 91 24.59 2.49 -1.73
C GLY A 91 24.74 1.13 -1.02
N LEU A 92 23.67 0.45 -0.69
CA LEU A 92 23.73 -0.94 -0.21
C LEU A 92 23.90 -1.92 -1.39
N PRO A 93 24.45 -3.13 -1.13
CA PRO A 93 24.48 -4.19 -2.11
C PRO A 93 23.06 -4.51 -2.62
N LEU A 94 22.94 -4.85 -3.91
CA LEU A 94 21.68 -5.11 -4.60
C LEU A 94 20.77 -6.09 -3.82
N ARG A 95 21.32 -7.18 -3.32
CA ARG A 95 20.61 -8.19 -2.54
C ARG A 95 19.97 -7.63 -1.27
N GLU A 96 20.73 -6.83 -0.52
CA GLU A 96 20.26 -6.20 0.73
C GLU A 96 19.17 -5.18 0.46
N SER A 97 19.32 -4.39 -0.60
CA SER A 97 18.33 -3.39 -1.03
C SER A 97 17.00 -4.03 -1.43
N VAL A 98 17.07 -5.10 -2.24
CA VAL A 98 15.87 -5.84 -2.66
C VAL A 98 15.19 -6.50 -1.46
N ALA A 99 15.95 -7.19 -0.61
CA ALA A 99 15.41 -7.81 0.60
C ALA A 99 14.76 -6.76 1.53
N GLY A 100 15.39 -5.61 1.72
CA GLY A 100 14.85 -4.50 2.51
C GLY A 100 13.52 -3.99 1.98
N SER A 101 13.41 -3.77 0.67
CA SER A 101 12.19 -3.32 0.01
C SER A 101 11.06 -4.35 0.11
N LEU A 102 11.36 -5.63 -0.11
CA LEU A 102 10.37 -6.71 0.04
C LEU A 102 9.88 -6.84 1.50
N ARG A 103 10.79 -6.75 2.49
CA ARG A 103 10.41 -6.77 3.91
C ARG A 103 9.56 -5.57 4.30
N ALA A 104 9.85 -4.37 3.78
CA ALA A 104 9.04 -3.18 4.06
C ALA A 104 7.60 -3.37 3.57
N ILE A 105 7.40 -3.83 2.34
CA ILE A 105 6.08 -4.14 1.78
C ILE A 105 5.38 -5.24 2.60
N MET A 106 6.07 -6.35 2.87
CA MET A 106 5.51 -7.45 3.66
C MET A 106 5.05 -6.99 5.05
N ARG A 107 5.85 -6.16 5.73
CA ARG A 107 5.51 -5.61 7.04
C ARG A 107 4.26 -4.75 6.98
N ALA A 108 4.16 -3.81 6.04
CA ALA A 108 2.99 -2.96 5.85
C ALA A 108 1.72 -3.77 5.58
N LEU A 109 1.82 -4.82 4.77
CA LEU A 109 0.70 -5.75 4.50
C LEU A 109 0.31 -6.57 5.74
N THR A 110 1.28 -7.00 6.55
CA THR A 110 1.05 -7.84 7.73
C THR A 110 0.44 -7.05 8.88
N GLU A 111 0.85 -5.81 9.09
CA GLU A 111 0.31 -4.92 10.13
C GLU A 111 -1.20 -4.72 10.00
N ARG A 112 -1.73 -4.76 8.78
CA ARG A 112 -3.16 -4.62 8.46
C ARG A 112 -3.75 -5.84 7.76
N GLN A 113 -3.19 -7.01 8.00
CA GLN A 113 -3.49 -8.26 7.26
C GLN A 113 -4.99 -8.52 7.08
N ARG A 114 -5.80 -8.34 8.13
CA ARG A 114 -7.25 -8.59 8.08
C ARG A 114 -7.96 -7.63 7.13
N LEU A 115 -7.64 -6.33 7.20
CA LEU A 115 -8.20 -5.33 6.29
C LEU A 115 -7.74 -5.56 4.86
N VAL A 116 -6.44 -5.85 4.66
CA VAL A 116 -5.89 -6.16 3.33
C VAL A 116 -6.58 -7.38 2.72
N ARG A 117 -6.83 -8.44 3.50
CA ARG A 117 -7.61 -9.61 3.05
C ARG A 117 -9.04 -9.24 2.64
N ALA A 118 -9.72 -8.42 3.45
CA ALA A 118 -11.09 -8.00 3.15
C ALA A 118 -11.15 -7.16 1.85
N LEU A 119 -10.22 -6.22 1.67
CA LEU A 119 -10.13 -5.42 0.46
C LEU A 119 -9.74 -6.23 -0.79
N ALA A 120 -8.85 -7.22 -0.62
CA ALA A 120 -8.43 -8.09 -1.72
C ALA A 120 -9.52 -9.09 -2.15
N ALA A 121 -10.39 -9.51 -1.24
CA ALA A 121 -11.49 -10.43 -1.56
C ALA A 121 -12.56 -9.82 -2.50
N GLU A 122 -12.75 -8.50 -2.44
CA GLU A 122 -13.68 -7.76 -3.32
C GLU A 122 -13.03 -7.37 -4.67
N ALA A 123 -11.71 -7.49 -4.79
CA ALA A 123 -11.00 -7.09 -5.99
C ALA A 123 -10.91 -8.27 -6.98
N THR A 124 -11.55 -8.15 -8.15
CA THR A 124 -11.12 -8.93 -9.31
C THR A 124 -9.68 -8.54 -9.65
N VAL A 125 -8.86 -9.50 -10.10
CA VAL A 125 -7.42 -9.30 -10.41
C VAL A 125 -7.20 -8.09 -11.35
N ALA A 126 -8.18 -7.78 -12.23
CA ALA A 126 -8.18 -6.61 -13.09
C ALA A 126 -8.57 -5.30 -12.38
N CYS A 127 -9.21 -5.38 -11.20
CA CYS A 127 -9.72 -4.24 -10.44
C CYS A 127 -8.85 -3.87 -9.22
N ILE A 128 -7.75 -4.59 -8.98
CA ILE A 128 -6.71 -4.09 -8.09
C ILE A 128 -6.12 -2.90 -8.84
N GLY A 129 -6.70 -1.71 -8.64
CA GLY A 129 -6.30 -0.47 -9.29
C GLY A 129 -4.89 -0.04 -8.87
N PHE A 130 -3.91 -0.90 -9.14
CA PHE A 130 -2.49 -0.61 -8.93
C PHE A 130 -1.97 0.47 -9.89
N GLY A 131 -2.77 0.95 -10.86
CA GLY A 131 -2.28 1.80 -11.94
C GLY A 131 -1.48 3.04 -11.49
N GLY A 132 -1.83 3.66 -10.37
CA GLY A 132 -1.06 4.74 -9.77
C GLY A 132 0.16 4.23 -9.02
N LEU A 133 -0.04 3.28 -8.11
CA LEU A 133 1.01 2.62 -7.33
C LEU A 133 2.02 1.91 -8.25
N GLU A 134 1.54 1.08 -9.17
CA GLU A 134 2.38 0.33 -10.11
C GLU A 134 3.32 1.25 -10.89
N ARG A 135 2.79 2.34 -11.48
CA ARG A 135 3.59 3.32 -12.22
C ARG A 135 4.71 3.89 -11.36
N ARG A 136 4.43 4.20 -10.10
CA ARG A 136 5.42 4.79 -9.20
C ARG A 136 6.47 3.78 -8.77
N LEU A 137 6.06 2.56 -8.46
CA LEU A 137 6.98 1.46 -8.16
C LEU A 137 7.89 1.17 -9.35
N LEU A 138 7.35 1.13 -10.58
CA LEU A 138 8.13 0.94 -11.80
C LEU A 138 9.16 2.04 -12.00
N LEU A 139 8.78 3.31 -11.86
CA LEU A 139 9.69 4.44 -12.00
C LEU A 139 10.83 4.40 -10.96
N LEU A 140 10.52 4.15 -9.71
CA LEU A 140 11.51 4.06 -8.63
C LEU A 140 12.45 2.86 -8.85
N THR A 141 11.89 1.69 -9.20
CA THR A 141 12.69 0.50 -9.48
C THR A 141 13.60 0.70 -10.69
N ARG A 142 13.08 1.31 -11.78
CA ARG A 142 13.89 1.65 -12.95
C ARG A 142 15.05 2.58 -12.61
N ALA A 143 14.79 3.65 -11.85
CA ALA A 143 15.83 4.60 -11.41
C ALA A 143 16.88 3.90 -10.53
N TYR A 144 16.45 3.03 -9.63
CA TYR A 144 17.33 2.21 -8.80
C TYR A 144 18.18 1.25 -9.65
N LEU A 145 17.58 0.56 -10.63
CA LEU A 145 18.33 -0.33 -11.53
C LEU A 145 19.34 0.41 -12.37
N LEU A 146 19.01 1.59 -12.88
CA LEU A 146 19.96 2.44 -13.61
C LEU A 146 21.17 2.81 -12.73
N GLN A 147 20.96 3.09 -11.47
CA GLN A 147 22.04 3.38 -10.52
C GLN A 147 22.91 2.15 -10.24
N GLN A 148 22.31 0.97 -10.06
CA GLN A 148 23.02 -0.25 -9.68
C GLN A 148 23.75 -0.93 -10.84
N LEU A 149 23.12 -0.95 -12.02
CA LEU A 149 23.61 -1.67 -13.21
C LEU A 149 24.37 -0.75 -14.20
N GLY A 150 24.29 0.56 -13.99
CA GLY A 150 24.79 1.54 -14.96
C GLY A 150 23.87 1.73 -16.17
N PRO A 151 24.31 2.51 -17.17
CA PRO A 151 23.54 2.77 -18.38
C PRO A 151 23.23 1.48 -19.16
N ARG A 152 21.96 1.29 -19.47
CA ARG A 152 21.41 0.15 -20.23
C ARG A 152 20.34 0.65 -21.19
N PRO A 153 19.97 -0.11 -22.24
CA PRO A 153 18.81 0.20 -23.08
C PRO A 153 17.53 0.39 -22.26
N ASP A 154 16.71 1.37 -22.62
CA ASP A 154 15.48 1.71 -21.87
C ASP A 154 14.52 0.55 -21.76
N ASP A 155 14.33 -0.23 -22.83
CA ASP A 155 13.48 -1.42 -22.87
C ASP A 155 13.96 -2.54 -21.93
N GLU A 156 15.27 -2.69 -21.77
CA GLU A 156 15.84 -3.64 -20.81
C GLU A 156 15.54 -3.23 -19.37
N LEU A 157 15.77 -1.94 -19.02
CA LEU A 157 15.48 -1.42 -17.68
C LEU A 157 13.99 -1.49 -17.36
N ASP A 158 13.13 -1.15 -18.31
CA ASP A 158 11.69 -1.20 -18.15
C ASP A 158 11.19 -2.64 -17.97
N THR A 159 11.72 -3.59 -18.74
CA THR A 159 11.41 -5.02 -18.59
C THR A 159 11.83 -5.54 -17.23
N ARG A 160 13.05 -5.23 -16.78
CA ARG A 160 13.56 -5.67 -15.49
C ARG A 160 12.77 -5.06 -14.33
N ALA A 161 12.45 -3.77 -14.41
CA ALA A 161 11.63 -3.10 -13.42
C ALA A 161 10.23 -3.74 -13.34
N PHE A 162 9.60 -4.01 -14.48
CA PHE A 162 8.28 -4.65 -14.54
C PHE A 162 8.29 -6.03 -13.86
N VAL A 163 9.26 -6.89 -14.20
CA VAL A 163 9.37 -8.21 -13.60
C VAL A 163 9.60 -8.13 -12.10
N MET A 164 10.53 -7.28 -11.64
CA MET A 164 10.82 -7.13 -10.21
C MET A 164 9.62 -6.64 -9.41
N VAL A 165 8.93 -5.60 -9.90
CA VAL A 165 7.78 -5.02 -9.19
C VAL A 165 6.65 -6.04 -9.10
N ASN A 166 6.27 -6.67 -10.22
CA ASN A 166 5.13 -7.57 -10.23
C ASN A 166 5.40 -8.88 -9.49
N ALA A 167 6.56 -9.50 -9.69
CA ALA A 167 6.91 -10.74 -8.99
C ALA A 167 7.18 -10.48 -7.49
N GLY A 168 7.86 -9.39 -7.14
CA GLY A 168 8.12 -9.00 -5.77
C GLY A 168 6.85 -8.69 -4.99
N LEU A 169 5.92 -7.92 -5.59
CA LEU A 169 4.64 -7.61 -4.97
C LEU A 169 3.78 -8.87 -4.80
N ALA A 170 3.73 -9.74 -5.81
CA ALA A 170 3.00 -11.01 -5.74
C ALA A 170 3.55 -11.93 -4.64
N ALA A 171 4.88 -12.04 -4.53
CA ALA A 171 5.54 -12.82 -3.48
C ALA A 171 5.22 -12.23 -2.08
N SER A 172 5.38 -10.91 -1.90
CA SER A 172 5.11 -10.23 -0.63
C SER A 172 3.64 -10.39 -0.21
N LEU A 173 2.69 -10.20 -1.13
CA LEU A 173 1.26 -10.42 -0.88
C LEU A 173 0.97 -11.86 -0.48
N ARG A 174 1.52 -12.84 -1.20
CA ARG A 174 1.30 -14.26 -0.93
C ARG A 174 1.85 -14.65 0.44
N ILE A 175 3.06 -14.19 0.78
CA ILE A 175 3.70 -14.45 2.06
C ILE A 175 2.94 -13.78 3.21
N ALA A 176 2.57 -12.49 3.05
CA ALA A 176 1.87 -11.73 4.09
C ALA A 176 0.44 -12.25 4.35
N LEU A 177 -0.32 -12.57 3.30
CA LEU A 177 -1.73 -12.90 3.44
C LEU A 177 -1.99 -14.39 3.67
N GLN A 178 -1.18 -15.26 3.09
CA GLN A 178 -1.35 -16.71 3.16
C GLN A 178 0.01 -17.42 3.25
N PRO A 179 0.74 -17.24 4.36
CA PRO A 179 2.05 -17.87 4.50
C PRO A 179 1.94 -19.37 4.34
N PRO A 180 2.86 -20.02 3.60
CA PRO A 180 2.90 -21.46 3.51
C PRO A 180 3.18 -22.08 4.88
N GLN A 181 2.48 -23.17 5.23
CA GLN A 181 2.70 -23.84 6.50
C GLN A 181 4.11 -24.40 6.60
N GLY A 182 4.77 -24.17 7.71
CA GLY A 182 6.11 -24.71 7.99
C GLY A 182 7.27 -23.98 7.31
N LEU A 183 7.01 -22.90 6.57
CA LEU A 183 8.05 -22.05 5.98
C LEU A 183 8.16 -20.72 6.72
N ASP A 184 9.39 -20.29 6.95
CA ASP A 184 9.68 -18.99 7.56
C ASP A 184 9.47 -17.86 6.53
N PRO A 185 8.60 -16.87 6.80
CA PRO A 185 8.36 -15.73 5.91
C PRO A 185 9.62 -14.93 5.58
N ASP A 186 10.51 -14.70 6.55
CA ASP A 186 11.74 -13.95 6.33
C ASP A 186 12.69 -14.70 5.38
N ARG A 187 12.79 -16.01 5.53
CA ARG A 187 13.57 -16.86 4.61
C ARG A 187 12.99 -16.82 3.19
N LEU A 188 11.67 -16.83 3.03
CA LEU A 188 11.04 -16.71 1.71
C LEU A 188 11.36 -15.37 1.03
N ILE A 189 11.39 -14.30 1.80
CA ILE A 189 11.80 -12.98 1.30
C ILE A 189 13.28 -12.99 0.89
N ASP A 190 14.16 -13.57 1.70
CA ASP A 190 15.59 -13.66 1.39
C ASP A 190 15.84 -14.46 0.11
N GLU A 191 15.17 -15.58 -0.07
CA GLU A 191 15.27 -16.39 -1.31
C GLU A 191 14.74 -15.63 -2.53
N THR A 192 13.66 -14.85 -2.37
CA THR A 192 13.14 -14.00 -3.44
C THR A 192 14.15 -12.89 -3.80
N ALA A 193 14.77 -12.27 -2.81
CA ALA A 193 15.80 -11.26 -3.03
C ALA A 193 17.06 -11.86 -3.68
N ASN A 194 17.48 -13.04 -3.26
CA ASN A 194 18.59 -13.78 -3.88
C ASN A 194 18.31 -14.04 -5.36
N MET A 195 17.13 -14.56 -5.68
CA MET A 195 16.70 -14.82 -7.07
C MET A 195 16.81 -13.57 -7.94
N PHE A 196 16.32 -12.41 -7.46
CA PHE A 196 16.41 -11.16 -8.23
C PHE A 196 17.86 -10.68 -8.37
N ALA A 197 18.66 -10.76 -7.31
CA ALA A 197 20.05 -10.33 -7.35
C ALA A 197 20.88 -11.18 -8.33
N ASP A 198 20.70 -12.50 -8.30
CA ASP A 198 21.38 -13.42 -9.20
C ASP A 198 20.94 -13.23 -10.65
N TRP A 199 19.63 -13.06 -10.90
CA TRP A 199 19.10 -12.78 -12.25
C TRP A 199 19.61 -11.45 -12.83
N LEU A 200 19.69 -10.41 -12.02
CA LEU A 200 20.20 -9.11 -12.45
C LEU A 200 21.70 -9.15 -12.72
N SER A 201 22.46 -9.93 -11.95
CA SER A 201 23.90 -10.12 -12.11
C SER A 201 24.25 -10.99 -13.32
N ALA A 202 23.45 -11.98 -13.67
CA ALA A 202 23.66 -12.87 -14.82
C ALA A 202 23.50 -12.18 -16.17
N GLY A 203 22.87 -11.03 -16.22
CA GLY A 203 22.67 -10.21 -17.44
C GLY A 203 23.56 -8.97 -17.48
N ALA A 204 24.60 -8.91 -16.64
CA ALA A 204 25.52 -7.78 -16.56
C ALA A 204 26.73 -7.92 -17.51
#